data_5b25ac447d52c97508c57d3ba2fd6488
#
_entry.id   5b25ac447d52c97508c57d3ba2fd6488
#
_cell.length_a   1.000
_cell.length_b   1.000
_cell.length_c   1.000
_cell.angle_alpha   90.00
_cell.angle_beta   90.00
_cell.angle_gamma   90.00
#
_symmetry.space_group_name_H-M   'P 1'
#
loop_
_entity.id
_entity.type
_entity.pdbx_description
1 polymer ?
#
loop_
_entity_poly.entity_id
_entity_poly.type
_entity_poly.pdbx_seq_one_letter_code
_entity_poly.pdbx_strand_id
1 'polypeptide(L)'
;MQKSKLNILVSYGLLNKTDYEYIKTLNKKKVRFFLDSGAFTAYTKGKRIDIDEYCKFIKLLSKSLNVIPVQLDVIGDPEKSFKNYKYMLEKYNLTQTVPVYQRGGNIKILKDLRNLTDYILLGGIAIISDMKNSKKFVNYVYENVPKTKFHWLGFTDSKFVSHYKPYSVDSSNASTLVRFGRLLLFRDDGAIHTFSMQAFRKRKRKFLSKDLHFMRSCKIPESKINSLYLDPDSRDTKGHNSYWNYLHNLNTLKLSAYYERKFNTRYYHSVTSQSAGKLIYKVYNECYLAEKPIESIL
;
A
#
# COMPACT_ATOMS: atom_id res chain seq x y z
N MET A 1 11.45 6.84 21.14
CA MET A 1 11.05 7.37 19.80
C MET A 1 9.55 7.15 19.61
N GLN A 2 8.80 8.18 19.17
CA GLN A 2 7.39 7.99 18.84
C GLN A 2 7.28 7.05 17.64
N LYS A 3 6.61 5.91 17.80
CA LYS A 3 6.42 4.94 16.72
C LYS A 3 5.47 5.53 15.67
N SER A 4 5.76 5.30 14.41
CA SER A 4 4.97 5.84 13.28
C SER A 4 3.53 5.30 13.31
N LYS A 5 2.59 6.11 12.81
CA LYS A 5 1.20 5.66 12.63
C LYS A 5 1.14 4.56 11.56
N LEU A 6 0.16 3.69 11.69
CA LEU A 6 -0.17 2.72 10.63
C LEU A 6 -0.86 3.47 9.47
N ASN A 7 -0.23 3.44 8.30
CA ASN A 7 -0.81 4.02 7.09
C ASN A 7 -1.49 2.91 6.28
N ILE A 8 -2.81 2.97 6.11
CA ILE A 8 -3.61 1.97 5.38
C ILE A 8 -4.23 2.64 4.16
N LEU A 9 -4.14 1.97 3.01
CA LEU A 9 -4.88 2.30 1.81
C LEU A 9 -5.90 1.18 1.53
N VAL A 10 -7.15 1.56 1.30
CA VAL A 10 -8.24 0.62 0.96
C VAL A 10 -8.99 1.15 -0.25
N SER A 11 -9.32 0.27 -1.18
CA SER A 11 -10.12 0.61 -2.36
C SER A 11 -11.61 0.44 -2.09
N TYR A 12 -12.39 1.51 -2.29
CA TYR A 12 -13.86 1.50 -2.17
C TYR A 12 -14.50 0.40 -3.03
N GLY A 13 -14.04 0.25 -4.27
CA GLY A 13 -14.55 -0.79 -5.18
C GLY A 13 -14.33 -2.24 -4.74
N LEU A 14 -13.60 -2.48 -3.64
CA LEU A 14 -13.38 -3.79 -3.03
C LEU A 14 -14.13 -3.98 -1.71
N LEU A 15 -14.71 -2.91 -1.14
CA LEU A 15 -15.36 -2.96 0.17
C LEU A 15 -16.76 -3.56 0.08
N ASN A 16 -17.10 -4.29 1.15
CA ASN A 16 -18.45 -4.76 1.42
C ASN A 16 -18.94 -4.21 2.78
N LYS A 17 -20.17 -4.52 3.17
CA LYS A 17 -20.78 -4.04 4.41
C LYS A 17 -19.98 -4.42 5.67
N THR A 18 -19.45 -5.62 5.72
CA THR A 18 -18.67 -6.10 6.89
C THR A 18 -17.31 -5.41 6.97
N ASP A 19 -16.70 -5.08 5.83
CA ASP A 19 -15.45 -4.30 5.77
C ASP A 19 -15.65 -2.90 6.35
N TYR A 20 -16.77 -2.25 5.99
CA TYR A 20 -17.12 -0.94 6.51
C TYR A 20 -17.29 -0.93 8.03
N GLU A 21 -18.02 -1.91 8.59
CA GLU A 21 -18.18 -2.01 10.06
C GLU A 21 -16.83 -2.22 10.76
N TYR A 22 -15.95 -3.03 10.19
CA TYR A 22 -14.60 -3.19 10.74
C TYR A 22 -13.77 -1.90 10.66
N ILE A 23 -13.79 -1.20 9.53
CA ILE A 23 -13.02 0.04 9.35
C ILE A 23 -13.39 1.09 10.41
N LYS A 24 -14.66 1.19 10.80
CA LYS A 24 -15.12 2.11 11.85
C LYS A 24 -14.52 1.81 13.24
N THR A 25 -14.10 0.57 13.48
CA THR A 25 -13.47 0.19 14.77
C THR A 25 -12.00 0.61 14.87
N LEU A 26 -11.37 1.05 13.77
CA LEU A 26 -9.98 1.44 13.77
C LEU A 26 -9.73 2.71 14.59
N ASN A 27 -8.65 2.72 15.36
CA ASN A 27 -8.30 3.88 16.17
C ASN A 27 -7.74 5.02 15.31
N LYS A 28 -8.52 6.07 15.09
CA LYS A 28 -8.16 7.25 14.29
C LYS A 28 -6.88 7.98 14.74
N LYS A 29 -6.47 7.83 16.00
CA LYS A 29 -5.21 8.41 16.51
C LYS A 29 -4.00 7.60 16.05
N LYS A 30 -4.18 6.29 15.83
CA LYS A 30 -3.11 5.34 15.44
C LYS A 30 -3.03 5.07 13.95
N VAL A 31 -4.11 5.34 13.19
CA VAL A 31 -4.20 5.00 11.76
C VAL A 31 -4.34 6.27 10.93
N ARG A 32 -3.63 6.33 9.80
CA ARG A 32 -3.91 7.24 8.66
C ARG A 32 -4.58 6.43 7.58
N PHE A 33 -5.75 6.86 7.14
CA PHE A 33 -6.59 6.08 6.26
C PHE A 33 -6.72 6.76 4.89
N PHE A 34 -6.20 6.10 3.86
CA PHE A 34 -6.36 6.49 2.47
C PHE A 34 -7.50 5.68 1.85
N LEU A 35 -8.50 6.35 1.30
CA LEU A 35 -9.62 5.71 0.60
C LEU A 35 -9.45 5.93 -0.90
N ASP A 36 -8.89 4.92 -1.57
CA ASP A 36 -8.83 4.85 -3.02
C ASP A 36 -10.22 4.57 -3.62
N SER A 37 -10.52 5.13 -4.77
CA SER A 37 -11.81 4.92 -5.45
C SER A 37 -12.03 3.48 -5.90
N GLY A 38 -10.95 2.76 -6.23
CA GLY A 38 -11.02 1.43 -6.83
C GLY A 38 -11.29 1.45 -8.34
N ALA A 39 -11.11 2.59 -8.99
CA ALA A 39 -11.34 2.76 -10.43
C ALA A 39 -10.61 1.74 -11.30
N PHE A 40 -9.34 1.43 -10.98
CA PHE A 40 -8.57 0.41 -11.71
C PHE A 40 -9.18 -0.98 -11.57
N THR A 41 -9.60 -1.37 -10.37
CA THR A 41 -10.25 -2.67 -10.14
C THR A 41 -11.61 -2.76 -10.83
N ALA A 42 -12.37 -1.68 -10.81
CA ALA A 42 -13.67 -1.61 -11.50
C ALA A 42 -13.48 -1.70 -13.02
N TYR A 43 -12.52 -0.96 -13.57
CA TYR A 43 -12.17 -1.00 -14.99
C TYR A 43 -11.77 -2.40 -15.45
N THR A 44 -10.87 -3.09 -14.74
CA THR A 44 -10.42 -4.44 -15.11
C THR A 44 -11.51 -5.51 -14.99
N LYS A 45 -12.56 -5.25 -14.19
CA LYS A 45 -13.72 -6.14 -14.02
C LYS A 45 -14.92 -5.73 -14.88
N GLY A 46 -14.79 -4.73 -15.75
CA GLY A 46 -15.90 -4.18 -16.54
C GLY A 46 -17.02 -3.56 -15.71
N LYS A 47 -16.73 -3.14 -14.47
CA LYS A 47 -17.69 -2.51 -13.56
C LYS A 47 -17.56 -1.00 -13.58
N ARG A 48 -18.63 -0.31 -13.18
CA ARG A 48 -18.60 1.15 -12.96
C ARG A 48 -18.83 1.45 -11.49
N ILE A 49 -18.22 2.53 -11.03
CA ILE A 49 -18.44 3.07 -9.69
C ILE A 49 -19.32 4.32 -9.88
N ASP A 50 -20.41 4.38 -9.12
CA ASP A 50 -21.23 5.57 -9.05
C ASP A 50 -20.54 6.64 -8.21
N ILE A 51 -20.35 7.83 -8.76
CA ILE A 51 -19.61 8.91 -8.10
C ILE A 51 -20.39 9.48 -6.92
N ASP A 52 -21.71 9.53 -6.99
CA ASP A 52 -22.56 10.07 -5.93
C ASP A 52 -22.57 9.11 -4.72
N GLU A 53 -22.67 7.80 -4.96
CA GLU A 53 -22.56 6.79 -3.91
C GLU A 53 -21.16 6.78 -3.26
N TYR A 54 -20.12 6.93 -4.07
CA TYR A 54 -18.77 7.06 -3.54
C TYR A 54 -18.59 8.30 -2.65
N CYS A 55 -19.10 9.46 -3.09
CA CYS A 55 -19.06 10.70 -2.30
C CYS A 55 -19.86 10.59 -0.99
N LYS A 56 -21.04 9.99 -1.02
CA LYS A 56 -21.84 9.70 0.19
C LYS A 56 -21.07 8.79 1.16
N PHE A 57 -20.42 7.76 0.63
CA PHE A 57 -19.61 6.85 1.43
C PHE A 57 -18.42 7.57 2.09
N ILE A 58 -17.69 8.43 1.36
CA ILE A 58 -16.62 9.27 1.91
C ILE A 58 -17.14 10.09 3.10
N LYS A 59 -18.26 10.80 2.92
CA LYS A 59 -18.87 11.60 4.00
C LYS A 59 -19.25 10.76 5.22
N LEU A 60 -19.79 9.57 4.99
CA LEU A 60 -20.17 8.67 6.06
C LEU A 60 -18.94 8.18 6.84
N LEU A 61 -17.89 7.75 6.15
CA LEU A 61 -16.67 7.25 6.77
C LEU A 61 -15.89 8.35 7.51
N SER A 62 -15.90 9.57 6.97
CA SER A 62 -15.23 10.74 7.58
C SER A 62 -15.80 11.16 8.94
N LYS A 63 -17.01 10.72 9.30
CA LYS A 63 -17.56 10.92 10.67
C LYS A 63 -16.79 10.14 11.74
N SER A 64 -16.23 8.99 11.35
CA SER A 64 -15.56 8.07 12.29
C SER A 64 -14.03 8.11 12.18
N LEU A 65 -13.48 8.42 11.01
CA LEU A 65 -12.05 8.38 10.73
C LEU A 65 -11.55 9.65 10.03
N ASN A 66 -10.27 9.91 10.18
CA ASN A 66 -9.57 10.91 9.36
C ASN A 66 -9.25 10.27 8.00
N VAL A 67 -10.20 10.36 7.06
CA VAL A 67 -10.09 9.80 5.73
C VAL A 67 -9.40 10.78 4.79
N ILE A 68 -8.44 10.29 4.01
CA ILE A 68 -7.90 11.00 2.85
C ILE A 68 -8.51 10.32 1.62
N PRO A 69 -9.57 10.88 1.02
CA PRO A 69 -10.21 10.29 -0.15
C PRO A 69 -9.43 10.59 -1.42
N VAL A 70 -9.36 9.62 -2.32
CA VAL A 70 -8.86 9.80 -3.69
C VAL A 70 -10.03 10.12 -4.61
N GLN A 71 -9.83 10.98 -5.59
CA GLN A 71 -10.85 11.22 -6.60
C GLN A 71 -11.29 9.93 -7.30
N LEU A 72 -12.50 9.90 -7.84
CA LEU A 72 -12.90 8.85 -8.76
C LEU A 72 -12.30 9.14 -10.14
N ASP A 73 -11.14 8.55 -10.40
CA ASP A 73 -10.49 8.66 -11.70
C ASP A 73 -11.11 7.74 -12.75
N VAL A 74 -10.94 8.07 -14.01
CA VAL A 74 -11.38 7.27 -15.16
C VAL A 74 -10.15 6.81 -15.91
N ILE A 75 -9.89 5.50 -15.88
CA ILE A 75 -8.68 4.93 -16.47
C ILE A 75 -8.64 5.22 -17.98
N GLY A 76 -7.55 5.87 -18.42
CA GLY A 76 -7.36 6.26 -19.82
C GLY A 76 -8.08 7.54 -20.25
N ASP A 77 -8.82 8.22 -19.35
CA ASP A 77 -9.51 9.47 -19.63
C ASP A 77 -9.18 10.54 -18.56
N PRO A 78 -8.05 11.25 -18.70
CA PRO A 78 -7.64 12.29 -17.76
C PRO A 78 -8.60 13.47 -17.65
N GLU A 79 -9.27 13.84 -18.76
CA GLU A 79 -10.24 14.94 -18.78
C GLU A 79 -11.48 14.63 -17.96
N LYS A 80 -12.01 13.41 -18.10
CA LYS A 80 -13.15 12.96 -17.30
C LYS A 80 -12.75 12.79 -15.83
N SER A 81 -11.54 12.33 -15.57
CA SER A 81 -10.98 12.26 -14.21
C SER A 81 -10.95 13.64 -13.58
N PHE A 82 -10.48 14.67 -14.30
CA PHE A 82 -10.46 16.06 -13.81
C PHE A 82 -11.86 16.63 -13.56
N LYS A 83 -12.84 16.33 -14.46
CA LYS A 83 -14.24 16.69 -14.24
C LYS A 83 -14.82 16.04 -12.99
N ASN A 84 -14.55 14.76 -12.76
CA ASN A 84 -14.97 14.06 -11.54
C ASN A 84 -14.37 14.72 -10.29
N TYR A 85 -13.10 15.11 -10.32
CA TYR A 85 -12.46 15.80 -9.19
C TYR A 85 -13.18 17.10 -8.84
N LYS A 86 -13.43 17.96 -9.83
CA LYS A 86 -14.19 19.20 -9.62
C LYS A 86 -15.59 18.93 -9.09
N TYR A 87 -16.29 17.97 -9.66
CA TYR A 87 -17.62 17.58 -9.21
C TYR A 87 -17.65 17.15 -7.73
N MET A 88 -16.65 16.38 -7.26
CA MET A 88 -16.50 15.99 -5.86
C MET A 88 -16.27 17.20 -4.94
N LEU A 89 -15.48 18.18 -5.39
CA LEU A 89 -15.23 19.41 -4.64
C LEU A 89 -16.49 20.29 -4.57
N GLU A 90 -17.10 20.58 -5.71
CA GLU A 90 -18.18 21.56 -5.86
C GLU A 90 -19.51 21.06 -5.30
N LYS A 91 -19.95 19.86 -5.71
CA LYS A 91 -21.24 19.31 -5.29
C LYS A 91 -21.22 18.74 -3.86
N TYR A 92 -20.11 18.11 -3.46
CA TYR A 92 -20.04 17.40 -2.20
C TYR A 92 -19.21 18.10 -1.13
N ASN A 93 -18.55 19.21 -1.47
CA ASN A 93 -17.61 19.94 -0.59
C ASN A 93 -16.53 19.02 0.02
N LEU A 94 -16.00 18.10 -0.80
CA LEU A 94 -14.96 17.14 -0.38
C LEU A 94 -13.56 17.73 -0.61
N THR A 95 -13.25 18.84 0.04
CA THR A 95 -12.02 19.63 -0.16
C THR A 95 -10.74 18.86 0.22
N GLN A 96 -10.84 17.81 1.04
CA GLN A 96 -9.71 16.93 1.39
C GLN A 96 -9.42 15.85 0.34
N THR A 97 -10.19 15.79 -0.76
CA THR A 97 -9.98 14.81 -1.84
C THR A 97 -8.66 15.08 -2.55
N VAL A 98 -7.87 14.03 -2.73
CA VAL A 98 -6.60 14.09 -3.44
C VAL A 98 -6.81 13.64 -4.90
N PRO A 99 -6.45 14.49 -5.89
CA PRO A 99 -6.63 14.16 -7.30
C PRO A 99 -5.56 13.19 -7.80
N VAL A 100 -5.89 12.50 -8.90
CA VAL A 100 -4.99 11.62 -9.63
C VAL A 100 -4.61 12.25 -10.97
N TYR A 101 -3.31 12.44 -11.19
CA TYR A 101 -2.77 12.71 -12.51
C TYR A 101 -2.30 11.40 -13.15
N GLN A 102 -2.90 11.03 -14.25
CA GLN A 102 -2.56 9.80 -14.96
C GLN A 102 -1.47 10.05 -15.98
N ARG A 103 -0.59 9.07 -16.14
CA ARG A 103 0.39 9.06 -17.24
C ARG A 103 -0.31 9.23 -18.59
N GLY A 104 0.25 10.09 -19.44
CA GLY A 104 -0.34 10.44 -20.75
C GLY A 104 -1.36 11.55 -20.68
N GLY A 105 -1.70 12.07 -19.50
CA GLY A 105 -2.53 13.25 -19.36
C GLY A 105 -1.88 14.52 -19.89
N ASN A 106 -2.71 15.48 -20.32
CA ASN A 106 -2.25 16.78 -20.75
C ASN A 106 -1.59 17.53 -19.59
N ILE A 107 -0.46 18.19 -19.85
CA ILE A 107 0.26 19.01 -18.87
C ILE A 107 -0.60 20.13 -18.27
N LYS A 108 -1.55 20.66 -19.02
CA LYS A 108 -2.50 21.66 -18.54
C LYS A 108 -3.29 21.12 -17.35
N ILE A 109 -3.77 19.88 -17.43
CA ILE A 109 -4.49 19.23 -16.30
C ILE A 109 -3.59 19.17 -15.07
N LEU A 110 -2.31 18.78 -15.21
CA LEU A 110 -1.39 18.74 -14.07
C LEU A 110 -1.21 20.11 -13.42
N LYS A 111 -1.07 21.16 -14.23
CA LYS A 111 -0.95 22.55 -13.73
C LYS A 111 -2.26 23.03 -13.08
N ASP A 112 -3.40 22.71 -13.66
CA ASP A 112 -4.72 23.05 -13.11
C ASP A 112 -4.95 22.33 -11.77
N LEU A 113 -4.57 21.04 -11.66
CA LEU A 113 -4.60 20.31 -10.40
C LEU A 113 -3.67 20.96 -9.35
N ARG A 114 -2.46 21.37 -9.74
CA ARG A 114 -1.53 22.03 -8.83
C ARG A 114 -2.05 23.37 -8.31
N ASN A 115 -2.84 24.08 -9.08
CA ASN A 115 -3.49 25.33 -8.65
C ASN A 115 -4.59 25.07 -7.59
N LEU A 116 -5.19 23.88 -7.59
CA LEU A 116 -6.25 23.49 -6.64
C LEU A 116 -5.70 22.81 -5.39
N THR A 117 -4.56 22.14 -5.47
CA THR A 117 -3.95 21.42 -4.34
C THR A 117 -2.44 21.27 -4.48
N ASP A 118 -1.75 21.14 -3.35
CA ASP A 118 -0.32 20.82 -3.33
C ASP A 118 -0.02 19.31 -3.19
N TYR A 119 -1.08 18.44 -3.18
CA TYR A 119 -0.94 17.01 -3.03
C TYR A 119 -1.67 16.27 -4.16
N ILE A 120 -0.91 15.59 -5.01
CA ILE A 120 -1.40 14.93 -6.23
C ILE A 120 -0.91 13.48 -6.27
N LEU A 121 -1.78 12.54 -6.63
CA LEU A 121 -1.42 11.16 -6.87
C LEU A 121 -0.94 10.98 -8.32
N LEU A 122 0.12 10.19 -8.51
CA LEU A 122 0.61 9.81 -9.85
C LEU A 122 0.17 8.39 -10.16
N GLY A 123 -0.77 8.28 -11.11
CA GLY A 123 -1.23 7.00 -11.65
C GLY A 123 -0.40 6.54 -12.85
N GLY A 124 -0.23 5.22 -12.98
CA GLY A 124 0.40 4.63 -14.15
C GLY A 124 1.91 4.39 -14.06
N ILE A 125 2.58 4.72 -12.93
CA ILE A 125 4.00 4.40 -12.76
C ILE A 125 4.21 2.88 -12.65
N ALA A 126 3.38 2.21 -11.87
CA ALA A 126 3.51 0.78 -11.57
C ALA A 126 3.31 -0.15 -12.79
N ILE A 127 2.60 0.31 -13.81
CA ILE A 127 2.35 -0.45 -15.05
C ILE A 127 3.42 -0.24 -16.12
N ILE A 128 4.40 0.61 -15.89
CA ILE A 128 5.53 0.79 -16.81
C ILE A 128 6.51 -0.35 -16.59
N SER A 129 6.64 -1.24 -17.57
CA SER A 129 7.58 -2.35 -17.51
C SER A 129 9.06 -1.91 -17.58
N ASP A 130 9.32 -0.69 -18.07
CA ASP A 130 10.65 -0.14 -18.26
C ASP A 130 10.93 1.01 -17.29
N MET A 131 11.95 0.83 -16.45
CA MET A 131 12.40 1.80 -15.45
C MET A 131 12.85 3.13 -16.08
N LYS A 132 13.39 3.12 -17.29
CA LYS A 132 13.79 4.34 -18.02
C LYS A 132 12.57 5.22 -18.33
N ASN A 133 11.48 4.61 -18.76
CA ASN A 133 10.23 5.34 -19.04
C ASN A 133 9.54 5.80 -17.76
N SER A 134 9.62 5.03 -16.67
CA SER A 134 9.17 5.48 -15.35
C SER A 134 9.92 6.74 -14.91
N LYS A 135 11.25 6.76 -15.08
CA LYS A 135 12.09 7.92 -14.76
C LYS A 135 11.72 9.14 -15.62
N LYS A 136 11.53 8.96 -16.93
CA LYS A 136 11.11 10.06 -17.83
C LYS A 136 9.79 10.68 -17.37
N PHE A 137 8.80 9.86 -17.03
CA PHE A 137 7.50 10.34 -16.57
C PHE A 137 7.61 11.09 -15.24
N VAL A 138 8.33 10.55 -14.27
CA VAL A 138 8.51 11.20 -12.95
C VAL A 138 9.26 12.53 -13.12
N ASN A 139 10.37 12.56 -13.87
CA ASN A 139 11.10 13.81 -14.16
C ASN A 139 10.17 14.85 -14.76
N TYR A 140 9.45 14.48 -15.81
CA TYR A 140 8.52 15.39 -16.49
C TYR A 140 7.51 16.03 -15.54
N VAL A 141 6.94 15.23 -14.63
CA VAL A 141 5.98 15.73 -13.64
C VAL A 141 6.63 16.68 -12.65
N TYR A 142 7.79 16.29 -12.07
CA TYR A 142 8.47 17.10 -11.05
C TYR A 142 9.02 18.42 -11.60
N GLU A 143 9.48 18.44 -12.85
CA GLU A 143 9.96 19.65 -13.54
C GLU A 143 8.82 20.65 -13.82
N ASN A 144 7.64 20.17 -14.16
CA ASN A 144 6.51 21.03 -14.53
C ASN A 144 5.74 21.62 -13.35
N VAL A 145 5.72 20.93 -12.20
CA VAL A 145 5.02 21.40 -10.99
C VAL A 145 5.89 21.16 -9.74
N PRO A 146 6.98 21.94 -9.61
CA PRO A 146 7.91 21.80 -8.50
C PRO A 146 7.22 22.06 -7.16
N LYS A 147 7.80 21.56 -6.05
CA LYS A 147 7.28 21.70 -4.69
C LYS A 147 5.90 21.10 -4.45
N THR A 148 5.43 20.22 -5.36
CA THR A 148 4.19 19.45 -5.19
C THR A 148 4.47 18.20 -4.36
N LYS A 149 3.57 17.88 -3.45
CA LYS A 149 3.57 16.61 -2.73
C LYS A 149 3.01 15.54 -3.64
N PHE A 150 3.81 14.53 -3.97
CA PHE A 150 3.34 13.43 -4.80
C PHE A 150 3.14 12.15 -3.99
N HIS A 151 2.05 11.44 -4.28
CA HIS A 151 1.86 10.05 -3.91
C HIS A 151 2.02 9.18 -5.16
N TRP A 152 2.83 8.14 -5.07
CA TRP A 152 3.03 7.19 -6.17
C TRP A 152 2.17 5.96 -5.97
N LEU A 153 1.17 5.80 -6.82
CA LEU A 153 0.23 4.67 -6.76
C LEU A 153 0.91 3.35 -7.15
N GLY A 154 0.94 2.41 -6.20
CA GLY A 154 1.45 1.06 -6.38
C GLY A 154 2.94 0.93 -6.67
N PHE A 155 3.74 2.00 -6.52
CA PHE A 155 5.16 2.00 -6.87
C PHE A 155 6.05 2.38 -5.69
N THR A 156 6.91 1.43 -5.27
CA THR A 156 7.74 1.54 -4.06
C THR A 156 9.20 1.12 -4.27
N ASP A 157 9.74 1.26 -5.48
CA ASP A 157 11.15 0.95 -5.72
C ASP A 157 12.05 1.83 -4.85
N SER A 158 12.90 1.20 -4.04
CA SER A 158 13.70 1.90 -3.02
C SER A 158 14.73 2.86 -3.62
N LYS A 159 15.29 2.56 -4.79
CA LYS A 159 16.26 3.43 -5.48
C LYS A 159 15.56 4.70 -5.99
N PHE A 160 14.36 4.55 -6.56
CA PHE A 160 13.56 5.67 -7.01
C PHE A 160 13.10 6.52 -5.82
N VAL A 161 12.55 5.88 -4.78
CA VAL A 161 12.09 6.59 -3.58
C VAL A 161 13.24 7.35 -2.91
N SER A 162 14.43 6.78 -2.82
CA SER A 162 15.60 7.45 -2.24
C SER A 162 16.05 8.68 -3.05
N HIS A 163 15.87 8.64 -4.37
CA HIS A 163 16.27 9.73 -5.27
C HIS A 163 15.24 10.86 -5.30
N TYR A 164 13.97 10.53 -5.54
CA TYR A 164 12.90 11.53 -5.72
C TYR A 164 12.19 11.95 -4.44
N LYS A 165 12.27 11.15 -3.39
CA LYS A 165 11.65 11.38 -2.07
C LYS A 165 10.18 11.82 -2.19
N PRO A 166 9.31 11.02 -2.84
CA PRO A 166 7.89 11.35 -2.93
C PRO A 166 7.30 11.53 -1.52
N TYR A 167 6.28 12.34 -1.38
CA TYR A 167 5.62 12.56 -0.09
C TYR A 167 5.02 11.27 0.47
N SER A 168 4.50 10.42 -0.42
CA SER A 168 4.01 9.09 -0.05
C SER A 168 4.02 8.10 -1.19
N VAL A 169 3.94 6.82 -0.84
CA VAL A 169 3.84 5.68 -1.77
C VAL A 169 2.91 4.65 -1.18
N ASP A 170 2.40 3.72 -1.99
CA ASP A 170 1.67 2.56 -1.51
C ASP A 170 2.14 1.25 -2.12
N SER A 171 1.86 0.17 -1.42
CA SER A 171 2.12 -1.19 -1.89
C SER A 171 1.16 -2.20 -1.27
N SER A 172 0.80 -3.21 -2.06
CA SER A 172 0.06 -4.37 -1.60
C SER A 172 0.91 -5.45 -0.92
N ASN A 173 2.18 -5.17 -0.62
CA ASN A 173 3.09 -6.14 -0.02
C ASN A 173 2.55 -6.78 1.26
N ALA A 174 1.82 -6.02 2.10
CA ALA A 174 1.17 -6.55 3.30
C ALA A 174 0.21 -7.73 3.03
N SER A 175 -0.39 -7.78 1.84
CA SER A 175 -1.29 -8.86 1.41
C SER A 175 -0.61 -9.91 0.53
N THR A 176 0.67 -9.73 0.18
CA THR A 176 1.37 -10.50 -0.86
C THR A 176 1.60 -11.94 -0.47
N LEU A 177 2.00 -12.22 0.79
CA LEU A 177 2.26 -13.59 1.24
C LEU A 177 0.99 -14.44 1.13
N VAL A 178 -0.15 -13.91 1.60
CA VAL A 178 -1.44 -14.61 1.58
C VAL A 178 -1.89 -14.90 0.16
N ARG A 179 -1.73 -13.92 -0.75
CA ARG A 179 -2.21 -14.02 -2.14
C ARG A 179 -1.31 -14.82 -3.06
N PHE A 180 0.01 -14.66 -2.92
CA PHE A 180 1.00 -15.15 -3.90
C PHE A 180 2.10 -16.00 -3.27
N GLY A 181 1.99 -16.34 -1.98
CA GLY A 181 3.01 -17.10 -1.26
C GLY A 181 4.39 -16.41 -1.31
N ARG A 182 4.42 -15.11 -1.09
CA ARG A 182 5.67 -14.34 -0.99
C ARG A 182 5.87 -13.81 0.41
N LEU A 183 7.08 -13.96 0.95
CA LEU A 183 7.51 -13.44 2.23
C LEU A 183 8.49 -12.29 2.00
N LEU A 184 8.12 -11.08 2.41
CA LEU A 184 9.06 -9.96 2.45
C LEU A 184 9.84 -10.02 3.76
N LEU A 185 11.14 -10.04 3.66
CA LEU A 185 12.07 -9.91 4.77
C LEU A 185 12.78 -8.56 4.67
N PHE A 186 12.87 -7.88 5.79
CA PHE A 186 13.48 -6.56 5.90
C PHE A 186 14.48 -6.56 7.06
N ARG A 187 15.64 -6.00 6.79
CA ARG A 187 16.73 -5.81 7.78
C ARG A 187 16.89 -4.31 8.08
N ASP A 188 17.24 -3.97 9.31
CA ASP A 188 17.25 -2.57 9.79
C ASP A 188 18.28 -1.67 9.07
N ASP A 189 19.25 -2.26 8.36
CA ASP A 189 20.18 -1.55 7.45
C ASP A 189 19.53 -1.12 6.12
N GLY A 190 18.28 -1.48 5.90
CA GLY A 190 17.52 -1.16 4.68
C GLY A 190 17.53 -2.26 3.64
N ALA A 191 18.22 -3.38 3.89
CA ALA A 191 18.22 -4.49 2.95
C ALA A 191 16.85 -5.20 2.92
N ILE A 192 16.40 -5.53 1.71
CA ILE A 192 15.12 -6.18 1.44
C ILE A 192 15.37 -7.46 0.66
N HIS A 193 14.71 -8.53 1.08
CA HIS A 193 14.69 -9.79 0.35
C HIS A 193 13.26 -10.33 0.25
N THR A 194 12.88 -10.83 -0.92
CA THR A 194 11.58 -11.48 -1.12
C THR A 194 11.79 -12.96 -1.34
N PHE A 195 11.37 -13.76 -0.38
CA PHE A 195 11.34 -15.22 -0.48
C PHE A 195 10.03 -15.67 -1.12
N SER A 196 10.10 -16.53 -2.13
CA SER A 196 8.93 -17.07 -2.83
C SER A 196 8.69 -18.52 -2.40
N MET A 197 7.57 -18.78 -1.71
CA MET A 197 7.11 -20.12 -1.34
C MET A 197 6.84 -20.98 -2.59
N GLN A 198 6.27 -20.39 -3.65
CA GLN A 198 6.05 -21.12 -4.91
C GLN A 198 7.37 -21.57 -5.54
N ALA A 199 8.37 -20.69 -5.60
CA ALA A 199 9.69 -21.04 -6.15
C ALA A 199 10.40 -22.08 -5.27
N PHE A 200 10.24 -22.00 -3.93
CA PHE A 200 10.76 -23.00 -3.01
C PHE A 200 10.15 -24.39 -3.25
N ARG A 201 8.83 -24.48 -3.42
CA ARG A 201 8.13 -25.74 -3.76
C ARG A 201 8.60 -26.30 -5.10
N LYS A 202 8.70 -25.46 -6.14
CA LYS A 202 9.21 -25.88 -7.48
C LYS A 202 10.62 -26.45 -7.43
N ARG A 203 11.47 -25.99 -6.50
CA ARG A 203 12.82 -26.50 -6.25
C ARG A 203 12.85 -27.71 -5.32
N LYS A 204 11.76 -28.47 -5.20
CA LYS A 204 11.65 -29.63 -4.30
C LYS A 204 12.07 -29.27 -2.85
N ARG A 205 11.66 -28.06 -2.40
CA ARG A 205 11.94 -27.52 -1.05
C ARG A 205 13.43 -27.26 -0.76
N LYS A 206 14.22 -27.01 -1.77
CA LYS A 206 15.61 -26.58 -1.58
C LYS A 206 15.67 -25.06 -1.44
N PHE A 207 16.26 -24.59 -0.35
CA PHE A 207 16.59 -23.17 -0.20
C PHE A 207 17.77 -22.81 -1.10
N LEU A 208 17.76 -21.58 -1.60
CA LEU A 208 19.00 -21.00 -2.12
C LEU A 208 19.83 -20.48 -0.94
N SER A 209 21.16 -20.54 -1.07
CA SER A 209 22.08 -20.03 -0.03
C SER A 209 21.79 -18.60 0.38
N LYS A 210 21.40 -17.73 -0.58
CA LYS A 210 20.98 -16.36 -0.32
C LYS A 210 19.72 -16.25 0.52
N ASP A 211 18.73 -17.15 0.33
CA ASP A 211 17.48 -17.18 1.11
C ASP A 211 17.78 -17.49 2.57
N LEU A 212 18.57 -18.56 2.82
CA LEU A 212 19.00 -18.97 4.17
C LEU A 212 19.83 -17.90 4.86
N HIS A 213 20.84 -17.38 4.15
CA HIS A 213 21.68 -16.31 4.69
C HIS A 213 20.87 -15.11 5.12
N PHE A 214 19.91 -14.67 4.29
CA PHE A 214 19.07 -13.52 4.62
C PHE A 214 18.13 -13.80 5.80
N MET A 215 17.49 -14.98 5.84
CA MET A 215 16.64 -15.40 6.95
C MET A 215 17.40 -15.39 8.28
N ARG A 216 18.62 -15.97 8.30
CA ARG A 216 19.51 -15.98 9.49
C ARG A 216 19.95 -14.57 9.87
N SER A 217 20.30 -13.72 8.91
CA SER A 217 20.66 -12.33 9.19
C SER A 217 19.50 -11.50 9.76
N CYS A 218 18.25 -11.90 9.48
CA CYS A 218 17.04 -11.36 10.11
C CYS A 218 16.73 -12.01 11.48
N LYS A 219 17.63 -12.87 12.01
CA LYS A 219 17.47 -13.58 13.29
C LYS A 219 16.22 -14.44 13.38
N ILE A 220 15.77 -15.02 12.24
CA ILE A 220 14.67 -15.97 12.23
C ILE A 220 15.14 -17.27 12.87
N PRO A 221 14.41 -17.85 13.86
CA PRO A 221 14.82 -19.08 14.53
C PRO A 221 14.98 -20.26 13.56
N GLU A 222 16.02 -21.06 13.71
CA GLU A 222 16.27 -22.24 12.86
C GLU A 222 15.10 -23.24 12.88
N SER A 223 14.41 -23.38 14.03
CA SER A 223 13.21 -24.21 14.12
C SER A 223 12.09 -23.75 13.16
N LYS A 224 11.94 -22.43 12.99
CA LYS A 224 10.96 -21.85 12.03
C LYS A 224 11.43 -22.03 10.59
N ILE A 225 12.71 -21.84 10.29
CA ILE A 225 13.27 -22.11 8.97
C ILE A 225 13.08 -23.59 8.60
N ASN A 226 13.39 -24.50 9.55
CA ASN A 226 13.25 -25.93 9.34
C ASN A 226 11.78 -26.37 9.17
N SER A 227 10.82 -25.70 9.80
CA SER A 227 9.41 -26.00 9.62
C SER A 227 8.93 -25.84 8.16
N LEU A 228 9.59 -25.00 7.36
CA LEU A 228 9.30 -24.88 5.92
C LEU A 228 9.67 -26.12 5.11
N TYR A 229 10.63 -26.94 5.59
CA TYR A 229 10.95 -28.23 4.95
C TYR A 229 9.90 -29.30 5.27
N LEU A 230 9.40 -29.30 6.52
CA LEU A 230 8.57 -30.38 7.04
C LEU A 230 7.13 -30.31 6.54
N ASP A 231 6.58 -29.10 6.41
CA ASP A 231 5.20 -28.90 5.96
C ASP A 231 5.04 -27.67 5.05
N PRO A 232 5.33 -27.81 3.76
CA PRO A 232 5.13 -26.71 2.79
C PRO A 232 3.70 -26.52 2.35
N ASP A 233 2.87 -27.52 2.59
CA ASP A 233 1.40 -27.46 2.42
C ASP A 233 0.73 -27.12 3.74
N SER A 234 1.52 -26.88 4.79
CA SER A 234 1.00 -26.51 6.09
C SER A 234 -0.02 -25.40 5.90
N ARG A 235 -1.14 -25.57 6.54
CA ARG A 235 -2.16 -24.52 6.66
C ARG A 235 -1.58 -23.23 7.19
N ASP A 236 -0.37 -23.28 7.74
CA ASP A 236 0.47 -22.16 8.16
C ASP A 236 0.81 -21.21 7.02
N THR A 237 0.93 -21.66 5.78
CA THR A 237 1.12 -20.77 4.63
C THR A 237 -0.19 -20.30 4.01
N LYS A 238 -1.32 -20.93 4.34
CA LYS A 238 -2.67 -20.57 3.89
C LYS A 238 -3.52 -19.91 4.98
N GLY A 239 -3.15 -20.06 6.26
CA GLY A 239 -3.84 -19.48 7.41
C GLY A 239 -3.42 -18.04 7.67
N HIS A 240 -4.37 -17.17 8.00
CA HIS A 240 -4.10 -15.77 8.37
C HIS A 240 -3.32 -15.63 9.70
N ASN A 241 -3.23 -16.70 10.49
CA ASN A 241 -2.66 -16.72 11.83
C ASN A 241 -1.33 -17.47 11.92
N SER A 242 -0.60 -17.62 10.82
CA SER A 242 0.71 -18.29 10.86
C SER A 242 1.84 -17.36 11.26
N TYR A 243 2.89 -17.92 11.85
CA TYR A 243 4.14 -17.20 12.15
C TYR A 243 4.64 -16.39 10.94
N TRP A 244 4.60 -16.99 9.75
CA TRP A 244 5.10 -16.36 8.51
C TRP A 244 4.27 -15.17 8.06
N ASN A 245 2.95 -15.22 8.25
CA ASN A 245 2.07 -14.09 7.97
C ASN A 245 2.31 -12.93 8.92
N TYR A 246 2.51 -13.21 10.20
CA TYR A 246 2.86 -12.21 11.21
C TYR A 246 4.23 -11.60 10.93
N LEU A 247 5.24 -12.43 10.67
CA LEU A 247 6.60 -12.01 10.34
C LEU A 247 6.61 -11.13 9.08
N HIS A 248 5.88 -11.53 8.03
CA HIS A 248 5.75 -10.74 6.80
C HIS A 248 5.16 -9.36 7.08
N ASN A 249 4.05 -9.29 7.80
CA ASN A 249 3.43 -8.01 8.14
C ASN A 249 4.31 -7.15 9.05
N LEU A 250 5.00 -7.74 10.02
CA LEU A 250 5.96 -7.02 10.86
C LEU A 250 7.11 -6.43 10.04
N ASN A 251 7.64 -7.19 9.08
CA ASN A 251 8.69 -6.70 8.18
C ASN A 251 8.18 -5.58 7.25
N THR A 252 6.94 -5.65 6.77
CA THR A 252 6.37 -4.55 5.97
C THR A 252 6.15 -3.28 6.81
N LEU A 253 5.77 -3.41 8.09
CA LEU A 253 5.68 -2.29 9.02
C LEU A 253 7.05 -1.66 9.32
N LYS A 254 8.08 -2.47 9.56
CA LYS A 254 9.47 -1.99 9.73
C LYS A 254 9.97 -1.27 8.48
N LEU A 255 9.68 -1.82 7.30
CA LEU A 255 9.99 -1.18 6.02
C LEU A 255 9.31 0.18 5.88
N SER A 256 8.01 0.29 6.22
CA SER A 256 7.30 1.56 6.15
C SER A 256 7.90 2.61 7.08
N ALA A 257 8.27 2.22 8.29
CA ALA A 257 8.95 3.09 9.25
C ALA A 257 10.34 3.53 8.76
N TYR A 258 11.06 2.62 8.08
CA TYR A 258 12.34 2.95 7.44
C TYR A 258 12.18 4.01 6.35
N TYR A 259 11.17 3.89 5.48
CA TYR A 259 10.89 4.88 4.43
C TYR A 259 10.55 6.25 5.03
N GLU A 260 9.71 6.29 6.07
CA GLU A 260 9.36 7.55 6.74
C GLU A 260 10.60 8.21 7.38
N ARG A 261 11.44 7.43 8.08
CA ARG A 261 12.64 7.94 8.74
C ARG A 261 13.76 8.30 7.76
N LYS A 262 14.03 7.47 6.76
CA LYS A 262 15.19 7.64 5.85
C LYS A 262 14.92 8.59 4.70
N PHE A 263 13.71 8.58 4.16
CA PHE A 263 13.36 9.31 2.95
C PHE A 263 12.33 10.41 3.18
N ASN A 264 11.79 10.52 4.39
CA ASN A 264 10.63 11.37 4.72
C ASN A 264 9.41 11.05 3.84
N THR A 265 9.26 9.77 3.46
CA THR A 265 8.22 9.25 2.57
C THR A 265 7.27 8.39 3.37
N ARG A 266 5.98 8.73 3.41
CA ARG A 266 4.94 7.88 4.02
C ARG A 266 4.67 6.68 3.15
N TYR A 267 4.69 5.51 3.74
CA TYR A 267 4.41 4.25 3.06
C TYR A 267 3.05 3.72 3.49
N TYR A 268 2.11 3.61 2.55
CA TYR A 268 0.78 3.07 2.80
C TYR A 268 0.73 1.58 2.45
N HIS A 269 0.06 0.81 3.31
CA HIS A 269 -0.19 -0.61 3.08
C HIS A 269 -1.54 -0.76 2.39
N SER A 270 -1.52 -1.13 1.12
CA SER A 270 -2.74 -1.42 0.35
C SER A 270 -3.35 -2.74 0.80
N VAL A 271 -4.49 -2.66 1.47
CA VAL A 271 -5.22 -3.78 2.04
C VAL A 271 -6.31 -4.23 1.08
N THR A 272 -6.26 -5.49 0.64
CA THR A 272 -7.14 -6.03 -0.39
C THR A 272 -8.25 -6.94 0.15
N SER A 273 -8.28 -7.18 1.46
CA SER A 273 -9.33 -7.95 2.15
C SER A 273 -9.40 -7.59 3.63
N GLN A 274 -10.56 -7.82 4.26
CA GLN A 274 -10.76 -7.59 5.68
C GLN A 274 -9.78 -8.41 6.54
N SER A 275 -9.54 -9.67 6.18
CA SER A 275 -8.60 -10.53 6.90
C SER A 275 -7.18 -10.01 6.88
N ALA A 276 -6.72 -9.48 5.74
CA ALA A 276 -5.41 -8.83 5.64
C ALA A 276 -5.36 -7.53 6.48
N GLY A 277 -6.46 -6.76 6.49
CA GLY A 277 -6.59 -5.56 7.33
C GLY A 277 -6.56 -5.87 8.82
N LYS A 278 -7.29 -6.89 9.26
CA LYS A 278 -7.27 -7.37 10.65
C LYS A 278 -5.88 -7.83 11.06
N LEU A 279 -5.20 -8.59 10.21
CA LEU A 279 -3.88 -9.13 10.47
C LEU A 279 -2.84 -8.00 10.64
N ILE A 280 -2.74 -7.09 9.68
CA ILE A 280 -1.74 -6.00 9.78
C ILE A 280 -2.03 -5.09 10.98
N TYR A 281 -3.29 -4.84 11.32
CA TYR A 281 -3.67 -4.03 12.47
C TYR A 281 -3.34 -4.74 13.79
N LYS A 282 -3.55 -6.06 13.90
CA LYS A 282 -3.14 -6.87 15.05
C LYS A 282 -1.61 -6.85 15.20
N VAL A 283 -0.86 -7.13 14.13
CA VAL A 283 0.62 -7.11 14.15
C VAL A 283 1.15 -5.72 14.51
N TYR A 284 0.51 -4.66 14.01
CA TYR A 284 0.88 -3.29 14.35
C TYR A 284 0.72 -3.01 15.85
N ASN A 285 -0.41 -3.37 16.46
CA ASN A 285 -0.63 -3.09 17.87
C ASN A 285 0.22 -3.98 18.80
N GLU A 286 0.36 -5.26 18.49
CA GLU A 286 0.96 -6.23 19.39
C GLU A 286 2.45 -6.44 19.14
N CYS A 287 2.89 -6.63 17.88
CA CYS A 287 4.30 -6.86 17.59
C CYS A 287 5.08 -5.56 17.38
N TYR A 288 4.50 -4.58 16.68
CA TYR A 288 5.22 -3.36 16.33
C TYR A 288 5.16 -2.31 17.44
N LEU A 289 3.99 -2.04 18.03
CA LEU A 289 3.85 -1.06 19.12
C LEU A 289 4.22 -1.63 20.49
N ALA A 290 3.67 -2.78 20.84
CA ALA A 290 3.87 -3.40 22.16
C ALA A 290 5.11 -4.33 22.23
N GLU A 291 5.79 -4.54 21.09
CA GLU A 291 7.04 -5.35 21.00
C GLU A 291 6.89 -6.80 21.48
N LYS A 292 5.67 -7.33 21.45
CA LYS A 292 5.43 -8.73 21.81
C LYS A 292 6.06 -9.68 20.77
N PRO A 293 6.69 -10.79 21.20
CA PRO A 293 7.13 -11.84 20.29
C PRO A 293 5.95 -12.41 19.48
N ILE A 294 6.21 -12.78 18.23
CA ILE A 294 5.15 -13.35 17.36
C ILE A 294 4.54 -14.60 18.00
N GLU A 295 5.37 -15.44 18.61
CA GLU A 295 4.96 -16.69 19.25
C GLU A 295 3.96 -16.49 20.40
N SER A 296 4.00 -15.34 21.06
CA SER A 296 3.10 -15.04 22.19
C SER A 296 1.71 -14.56 21.77
N ILE A 297 1.49 -14.35 20.46
CA ILE A 297 0.23 -13.79 19.94
C ILE A 297 -0.41 -14.67 18.86
N LEU A 298 0.21 -15.80 18.51
CA LEU A 298 -0.36 -16.83 17.65
C LEU A 298 -1.41 -17.64 18.39
#